data_7aa98f84cd537b8813af754575521089
#
_entry.id   7aa98f84cd537b8813af754575521089
#
_cell.length_a   1.000
_cell.length_b   1.000
_cell.length_c   1.000
_cell.angle_alpha   90.00
_cell.angle_beta   90.00
_cell.angle_gamma   90.00
#
_symmetry.space_group_name_H-M   'P 1'
#
loop_
_entity.id
_entity.type
_entity.pdbx_description
1 polymer ?
#
loop_
_entity_poly.entity_id
_entity_poly.type
_entity_poly.pdbx_seq_one_letter_code
_entity_poly.pdbx_strand_id
1 'polypeptide(L)'
;VMDPGYSPANRQIIEGNLRKLGIPAEIFESDIFGSVYNVEKSPCYLCARMRRGYLYNFARQLGCNKIALGHHYDDVIETILMGMLWGAQVQTMMPKLHSTNFPGMELIRPMYLIREDDIKAWRDANDLHFIQCACRFTDTCTTCRPNEEAKSKRQQVKQLIRELKKTNPDVEAHI
;
A
#
# COMPACT_ATOMS: atom_id res chain seq x y z
N VAL A 1 9.95 10.78 -0.81
CA VAL A 1 8.79 10.36 0.01
C VAL A 1 7.72 11.43 -0.10
N MET A 2 6.49 11.01 -0.38
CA MET A 2 5.36 11.94 -0.42
C MET A 2 4.71 12.04 0.96
N ASP A 3 4.58 13.27 1.45
CA ASP A 3 3.80 13.61 2.65
C ASP A 3 2.42 14.15 2.22
N PRO A 4 1.34 13.37 2.40
CA PRO A 4 -0.02 13.80 2.03
C PRO A 4 -0.71 14.62 3.13
N GLY A 5 0.02 15.07 4.15
CA GLY A 5 -0.47 15.77 5.35
C GLY A 5 -0.36 14.89 6.60
N TYR A 6 0.76 14.21 6.79
CA TYR A 6 1.00 13.40 7.99
C TYR A 6 1.02 14.25 9.26
N SER A 7 0.70 13.61 10.39
CA SER A 7 0.98 14.20 11.70
C SER A 7 2.50 14.31 11.92
N PRO A 8 2.96 15.29 12.73
CA PRO A 8 4.39 15.40 13.05
C PRO A 8 5.00 14.11 13.58
N ALA A 9 4.26 13.36 14.40
CA ALA A 9 4.71 12.08 14.94
C ALA A 9 4.95 11.02 13.84
N ASN A 10 4.02 10.90 12.89
CA ASN A 10 4.17 9.99 11.76
C ASN A 10 5.34 10.37 10.86
N ARG A 11 5.54 11.66 10.63
CA ARG A 11 6.67 12.17 9.85
C ARG A 11 8.00 11.85 10.54
N GLN A 12 8.10 12.04 11.86
CA GLN A 12 9.30 11.70 12.64
C GLN A 12 9.66 10.22 12.53
N ILE A 13 8.68 9.31 12.52
CA ILE A 13 8.92 7.87 12.34
C ILE A 13 9.54 7.61 10.97
N ILE A 14 8.98 8.20 9.91
CA ILE A 14 9.51 8.04 8.54
C ILE A 14 10.97 8.55 8.47
N GLU A 15 11.21 9.77 8.92
CA GLU A 15 12.53 10.37 8.91
C GLU A 15 13.54 9.61 9.78
N GLY A 16 13.09 9.09 10.92
CA GLY A 16 13.88 8.24 11.81
C GLY A 16 14.35 6.96 11.13
N ASN A 17 13.43 6.26 10.46
CA ASN A 17 13.77 5.06 9.69
C ASN A 17 14.74 5.35 8.55
N LEU A 18 14.53 6.44 7.79
CA LEU A 18 15.42 6.83 6.70
C LEU A 18 16.84 7.11 7.20
N ARG A 19 16.98 7.84 8.31
CA ARG A 19 18.28 8.12 8.94
C ARG A 19 18.95 6.84 9.45
N LYS A 20 18.18 5.97 10.11
CA LYS A 20 18.70 4.70 10.64
C LYS A 20 19.25 3.78 9.55
N LEU A 21 18.58 3.75 8.40
CA LEU A 21 18.97 2.95 7.24
C LEU A 21 19.98 3.66 6.32
N GLY A 22 20.33 4.92 6.58
CA GLY A 22 21.22 5.69 5.71
C GLY A 22 20.66 5.91 4.30
N ILE A 23 19.33 5.91 4.14
CA ILE A 23 18.68 6.07 2.84
C ILE A 23 18.52 7.56 2.52
N PRO A 24 19.15 8.09 1.46
CA PRO A 24 18.90 9.45 1.00
C PRO A 24 17.46 9.55 0.50
N ALA A 25 16.71 10.54 0.99
CA ALA A 25 15.32 10.71 0.61
C ALA A 25 14.95 12.19 0.50
N GLU A 26 14.21 12.51 -0.56
CA GLU A 26 13.53 13.78 -0.68
C GLU A 26 12.09 13.62 -0.20
N ILE A 27 11.64 14.55 0.65
CA ILE A 27 10.27 14.60 1.14
C ILE A 27 9.58 15.78 0.48
N PHE A 28 8.51 15.52 -0.27
CA PHE A 28 7.66 16.55 -0.84
C PHE A 28 6.26 16.51 -0.21
N GLU A 29 5.72 17.67 0.05
CA GLU A 29 4.46 17.86 0.74
C GLU A 29 3.32 18.05 -0.25
N SER A 30 2.13 17.61 0.14
CA SER A 30 0.88 17.85 -0.57
C SER A 30 -0.27 17.87 0.42
N ASP A 31 -1.31 18.66 0.16
CA ASP A 31 -2.51 18.70 0.99
C ASP A 31 -3.59 17.73 0.47
N ILE A 32 -3.21 16.48 0.24
CA ILE A 32 -4.16 15.46 -0.22
C ILE A 32 -5.18 15.15 0.88
N PHE A 33 -4.74 15.04 2.13
CA PHE A 33 -5.64 14.71 3.24
C PHE A 33 -6.66 15.83 3.49
N GLY A 34 -6.26 17.10 3.36
CA GLY A 34 -7.19 18.23 3.41
C GLY A 34 -8.18 18.21 2.25
N SER A 35 -7.70 17.97 1.04
CA SER A 35 -8.53 17.96 -0.18
C SER A 35 -9.59 16.85 -0.19
N VAL A 36 -9.33 15.69 0.42
CA VAL A 36 -10.29 14.58 0.45
C VAL A 36 -11.15 14.54 1.71
N TYR A 37 -10.89 15.41 2.69
CA TYR A 37 -11.55 15.36 3.99
C TYR A 37 -13.08 15.55 3.91
N ASN A 38 -13.54 16.42 3.00
CA ASN A 38 -14.95 16.74 2.83
C ASN A 38 -15.64 15.92 1.72
N VAL A 39 -14.99 14.88 1.20
CA VAL A 39 -15.54 14.07 0.11
C VAL A 39 -16.34 12.91 0.68
N GLU A 40 -17.67 12.93 0.53
CA GLU A 40 -18.56 11.89 1.04
C GLU A 40 -18.45 10.55 0.30
N LYS A 41 -18.28 10.60 -1.05
CA LYS A 41 -18.19 9.38 -1.87
C LYS A 41 -16.76 8.93 -2.09
N SER A 42 -16.41 7.76 -1.55
CA SER A 42 -15.15 7.06 -1.82
C SER A 42 -13.88 7.92 -1.59
N PRO A 43 -13.71 8.58 -0.43
CA PRO A 43 -12.54 9.43 -0.18
C PRO A 43 -11.22 8.66 -0.33
N CYS A 44 -11.19 7.37 0.06
CA CYS A 44 -10.01 6.51 -0.10
C CYS A 44 -9.60 6.29 -1.56
N TYR A 45 -10.57 6.14 -2.46
CA TYR A 45 -10.30 6.00 -3.89
C TYR A 45 -9.70 7.30 -4.47
N LEU A 46 -10.28 8.44 -4.12
CA LEU A 46 -9.79 9.74 -4.57
C LEU A 46 -8.39 10.00 -4.02
N CYS A 47 -8.16 9.74 -2.73
CA CYS A 47 -6.85 9.85 -2.10
C CYS A 47 -5.80 9.00 -2.83
N ALA A 48 -6.10 7.73 -3.09
CA ALA A 48 -5.19 6.83 -3.80
C ALA A 48 -4.88 7.31 -5.22
N ARG A 49 -5.87 7.85 -5.93
CA ARG A 49 -5.72 8.40 -7.28
C ARG A 49 -4.84 9.66 -7.27
N MET A 50 -5.09 10.58 -6.35
CA MET A 50 -4.29 11.80 -6.20
C MET A 50 -2.84 11.46 -5.83
N ARG A 51 -2.63 10.61 -4.83
CA ARG A 51 -1.28 10.16 -4.42
C ARG A 51 -0.50 9.59 -5.59
N ARG A 52 -1.15 8.75 -6.41
CA ARG A 52 -0.51 8.19 -7.62
C ARG A 52 -0.09 9.29 -8.60
N GLY A 53 -0.98 10.24 -8.91
CA GLY A 53 -0.69 11.35 -9.80
C GLY A 53 0.49 12.19 -9.32
N TYR A 54 0.51 12.55 -8.05
CA TYR A 54 1.61 13.32 -7.45
C TYR A 54 2.94 12.57 -7.51
N LEU A 55 2.94 11.28 -7.16
CA LEU A 55 4.16 10.45 -7.22
C LEU A 55 4.74 10.38 -8.63
N TYR A 56 3.90 10.18 -9.66
CA TYR A 56 4.37 10.13 -11.03
C TYR A 56 4.92 11.48 -11.52
N ASN A 57 4.23 12.57 -11.21
CA ASN A 57 4.68 13.91 -11.59
C ASN A 57 6.00 14.26 -10.93
N PHE A 58 6.14 14.01 -9.64
CA PHE A 58 7.37 14.29 -8.91
C PHE A 58 8.54 13.41 -9.38
N ALA A 59 8.30 12.12 -9.61
CA ALA A 59 9.32 11.23 -10.17
C ALA A 59 9.83 11.71 -11.53
N ARG A 60 8.93 12.20 -12.41
CA ARG A 60 9.32 12.79 -13.69
C ARG A 60 10.18 14.06 -13.52
N GLN A 61 9.82 14.94 -12.58
CA GLN A 61 10.61 16.16 -12.29
C GLN A 61 12.03 15.81 -11.82
N LEU A 62 12.18 14.69 -11.10
CA LEU A 62 13.49 14.17 -10.68
C LEU A 62 14.22 13.38 -11.79
N GLY A 63 13.69 13.32 -13.01
CA GLY A 63 14.28 12.56 -14.12
C GLY A 63 14.15 11.03 -13.99
N CYS A 64 13.32 10.54 -13.05
CA CYS A 64 13.08 9.12 -12.90
C CYS A 64 12.15 8.59 -14.01
N ASN A 65 12.40 7.38 -14.46
CA ASN A 65 11.56 6.67 -15.42
C ASN A 65 10.83 5.46 -14.81
N LYS A 66 11.02 5.22 -13.52
CA LYS A 66 10.38 4.10 -12.79
C LYS A 66 9.86 4.55 -11.43
N ILE A 67 8.74 3.93 -11.02
CA ILE A 67 8.22 4.02 -9.65
C ILE A 67 8.23 2.61 -9.07
N ALA A 68 8.95 2.41 -7.97
CA ALA A 68 8.93 1.18 -7.20
C ALA A 68 7.85 1.27 -6.11
N LEU A 69 6.93 0.31 -6.09
CA LEU A 69 5.90 0.19 -5.06
C LEU A 69 6.20 -0.99 -4.14
N GLY A 70 5.91 -0.81 -2.86
CA GLY A 70 6.13 -1.80 -1.81
C GLY A 70 5.08 -2.92 -1.73
N HIS A 71 4.37 -3.21 -2.83
CA HIS A 71 3.46 -4.36 -2.85
C HIS A 71 4.26 -5.67 -2.80
N HIS A 72 3.76 -6.62 -2.02
CA HIS A 72 4.40 -7.89 -1.76
C HIS A 72 3.48 -9.06 -2.18
N TYR A 73 3.95 -10.30 -2.01
CA TYR A 73 3.25 -11.51 -2.45
C TYR A 73 1.82 -11.61 -1.92
N ASP A 74 1.62 -11.34 -0.63
CA ASP A 74 0.29 -11.41 -0.01
C ASP A 74 -0.68 -10.39 -0.61
N ASP A 75 -0.21 -9.18 -0.98
CA ASP A 75 -1.05 -8.20 -1.70
C ASP A 75 -1.53 -8.72 -3.06
N VAL A 76 -0.68 -9.51 -3.74
CA VAL A 76 -1.02 -10.06 -5.07
C VAL A 76 -2.15 -11.07 -4.95
N ILE A 77 -2.00 -12.08 -4.08
CA ILE A 77 -3.01 -13.12 -3.90
C ILE A 77 -4.33 -12.56 -3.32
N GLU A 78 -4.25 -11.62 -2.40
CA GLU A 78 -5.42 -10.91 -1.89
C GLU A 78 -6.16 -10.14 -2.98
N THR A 79 -5.43 -9.49 -3.87
CA THR A 79 -6.02 -8.74 -4.99
C THR A 79 -6.72 -9.66 -5.99
N ILE A 80 -6.14 -10.82 -6.30
CA ILE A 80 -6.77 -11.83 -7.15
C ILE A 80 -8.09 -12.29 -6.55
N LEU A 81 -8.08 -12.73 -5.28
CA LEU A 81 -9.29 -13.19 -4.59
C LEU A 81 -10.34 -12.09 -4.46
N MET A 82 -9.95 -10.85 -4.15
CA MET A 82 -10.90 -9.73 -4.11
C MET A 82 -11.55 -9.48 -5.48
N GLY A 83 -10.77 -9.57 -6.56
CA GLY A 83 -11.28 -9.45 -7.92
C GLY A 83 -12.30 -10.53 -8.24
N MET A 84 -12.01 -11.78 -7.90
CA MET A 84 -12.91 -12.91 -8.11
C MET A 84 -14.20 -12.83 -7.27
N LEU A 85 -14.08 -12.56 -5.97
CA LEU A 85 -15.20 -12.63 -5.03
C LEU A 85 -16.16 -11.43 -5.09
N TRP A 86 -15.65 -10.24 -5.42
CA TRP A 86 -16.47 -9.01 -5.45
C TRP A 86 -16.45 -8.27 -6.78
N GLY A 87 -15.54 -8.60 -7.68
CA GLY A 87 -15.39 -7.93 -8.97
C GLY A 87 -15.85 -8.77 -10.16
N ALA A 88 -16.18 -10.04 -9.96
CA ALA A 88 -16.49 -11.02 -11.02
C ALA A 88 -15.42 -11.05 -12.13
N GLN A 89 -14.15 -10.86 -11.76
CA GLN A 89 -13.02 -10.83 -12.70
C GLN A 89 -11.76 -11.40 -12.06
N VAL A 90 -10.93 -12.04 -12.88
CA VAL A 90 -9.58 -12.45 -12.49
C VAL A 90 -8.64 -11.30 -12.85
N GLN A 91 -8.31 -10.49 -11.87
CA GLN A 91 -7.43 -9.34 -12.05
C GLN A 91 -6.16 -9.54 -11.24
N THR A 92 -5.02 -9.58 -11.92
CA THR A 92 -3.72 -9.74 -11.28
C THR A 92 -3.02 -8.39 -11.08
N MET A 93 -2.11 -8.38 -10.13
CA MET A 93 -1.21 -7.26 -9.89
C MET A 93 0.13 -7.60 -10.53
N MET A 94 0.39 -7.11 -11.75
CA MET A 94 1.62 -7.45 -12.47
C MET A 94 2.87 -6.91 -11.77
N PRO A 95 4.02 -7.61 -11.80
CA PRO A 95 5.27 -7.16 -11.20
C PRO A 95 5.84 -5.92 -11.87
N LYS A 96 5.53 -5.72 -13.16
CA LYS A 96 5.94 -4.57 -13.96
C LYS A 96 4.81 -4.14 -14.88
N LEU A 97 4.59 -2.81 -14.98
CA LEU A 97 3.59 -2.21 -15.84
C LEU A 97 4.13 -0.93 -16.47
N HIS A 98 3.87 -0.73 -17.76
CA HIS A 98 4.01 0.58 -18.39
C HIS A 98 2.83 1.48 -18.02
N SER A 99 3.12 2.73 -17.69
CA SER A 99 2.06 3.68 -17.36
C SER A 99 1.39 4.19 -18.64
N THR A 100 0.07 4.02 -18.71
CA THR A 100 -0.73 4.58 -19.83
C THR A 100 -0.90 6.09 -19.74
N ASN A 101 -0.97 6.63 -18.51
CA ASN A 101 -1.21 8.05 -18.25
C ASN A 101 0.08 8.88 -18.18
N PHE A 102 1.23 8.24 -18.05
CA PHE A 102 2.55 8.87 -17.96
C PHE A 102 3.51 8.17 -18.94
N PRO A 103 3.50 8.55 -20.23
CA PRO A 103 4.35 7.94 -21.22
C PRO A 103 5.83 7.95 -20.82
N GLY A 104 6.52 6.83 -21.04
CA GLY A 104 7.92 6.65 -20.65
C GLY A 104 8.15 6.25 -19.19
N MET A 105 7.09 6.19 -18.36
CA MET A 105 7.17 5.76 -16.99
C MET A 105 6.76 4.30 -16.82
N GLU A 106 7.48 3.58 -15.97
CA GLU A 106 7.16 2.21 -15.57
C GLU A 106 6.84 2.15 -14.07
N LEU A 107 5.93 1.25 -13.70
CA LEU A 107 5.69 0.86 -12.32
C LEU A 107 6.29 -0.52 -12.11
N ILE A 108 7.08 -0.69 -11.06
CA ILE A 108 7.69 -1.97 -10.69
C ILE A 108 7.33 -2.33 -9.24
N ARG A 109 7.35 -3.62 -8.93
CA ARG A 109 7.10 -4.16 -7.58
C ARG A 109 8.25 -5.09 -7.18
N PRO A 110 9.35 -4.54 -6.65
CA PRO A 110 10.53 -5.35 -6.33
C PRO A 110 10.27 -6.46 -5.30
N MET A 111 9.30 -6.25 -4.39
CA MET A 111 8.95 -7.22 -3.35
C MET A 111 7.83 -8.19 -3.76
N TYR A 112 7.55 -8.34 -5.07
CA TYR A 112 6.42 -9.12 -5.59
C TYR A 112 6.36 -10.57 -5.08
N LEU A 113 7.52 -11.20 -4.85
CA LEU A 113 7.64 -12.58 -4.36
C LEU A 113 8.00 -12.69 -2.87
N ILE A 114 8.09 -11.56 -2.15
CA ILE A 114 8.44 -11.54 -0.72
C ILE A 114 7.16 -11.61 0.11
N ARG A 115 7.16 -12.43 1.15
CA ARG A 115 6.03 -12.60 2.07
C ARG A 115 5.91 -11.43 3.05
N GLU A 116 4.68 -11.08 3.44
CA GLU A 116 4.43 -10.05 4.45
C GLU A 116 5.14 -10.35 5.78
N ASP A 117 5.19 -11.63 6.17
CA ASP A 117 5.82 -12.05 7.42
C ASP A 117 7.35 -11.93 7.38
N ASP A 118 7.99 -12.15 6.22
CA ASP A 118 9.42 -11.91 6.04
C ASP A 118 9.75 -10.40 6.16
N ILE A 119 8.89 -9.54 5.61
CA ILE A 119 9.02 -8.09 5.74
C ILE A 119 8.90 -7.66 7.21
N LYS A 120 7.96 -8.24 7.95
CA LYS A 120 7.80 -7.98 9.39
C LYS A 120 9.01 -8.46 10.19
N ALA A 121 9.51 -9.66 9.91
CA ALA A 121 10.70 -10.19 10.55
C ALA A 121 11.93 -9.31 10.29
N TRP A 122 12.08 -8.84 9.04
CA TRP A 122 13.16 -7.90 8.68
C TRP A 122 13.02 -6.56 9.41
N ARG A 123 11.81 -6.01 9.49
CA ARG A 123 11.50 -4.80 10.27
C ARG A 123 11.94 -4.95 11.73
N ASP A 124 11.56 -6.07 12.35
CA ASP A 124 11.83 -6.32 13.78
C ASP A 124 13.33 -6.55 14.02
N ALA A 125 14.00 -7.28 13.13
CA ALA A 125 15.44 -7.50 13.19
C ALA A 125 16.27 -6.21 13.04
N ASN A 126 15.71 -5.19 12.37
CA ASN A 126 16.35 -3.89 12.19
C ASN A 126 15.80 -2.83 13.17
N ASP A 127 14.95 -3.21 14.10
CA ASP A 127 14.31 -2.30 15.05
C ASP A 127 13.71 -1.07 14.34
N LEU A 128 12.92 -1.31 13.28
CA LEU A 128 12.24 -0.27 12.53
C LEU A 128 10.78 -0.15 12.98
N HIS A 129 10.26 1.06 12.92
CA HIS A 129 8.87 1.33 13.29
C HIS A 129 8.08 1.74 12.05
N PHE A 130 7.10 0.92 11.67
CA PHE A 130 6.23 1.22 10.53
C PHE A 130 4.91 1.85 11.00
N ILE A 131 4.48 2.85 10.26
CA ILE A 131 3.20 3.50 10.50
C ILE A 131 2.08 2.54 10.09
N GLN A 132 1.20 2.18 11.01
CA GLN A 132 0.07 1.30 10.72
C GLN A 132 -1.00 2.01 9.89
N CYS A 133 -1.37 3.21 10.29
CA CYS A 133 -2.29 4.07 9.56
C CYS A 133 -1.93 5.54 9.80
N ALA A 134 -1.74 6.27 8.72
CA ALA A 134 -1.40 7.68 8.75
C ALA A 134 -2.56 8.58 8.31
N CYS A 135 -3.71 8.00 7.98
CA CYS A 135 -4.86 8.69 7.45
C CYS A 135 -5.64 9.39 8.58
N ARG A 136 -6.05 10.65 8.37
CA ARG A 136 -6.95 11.37 9.29
C ARG A 136 -8.34 10.74 9.41
N PHE A 137 -8.71 9.88 8.47
CA PHE A 137 -9.95 9.08 8.54
C PHE A 137 -9.84 7.85 9.43
N THR A 138 -8.77 7.72 10.25
CA THR A 138 -8.56 6.57 11.14
C THR A 138 -9.76 6.31 12.04
N ASP A 139 -10.49 7.34 12.41
CA ASP A 139 -11.67 7.22 13.30
C ASP A 139 -12.89 6.62 12.61
N THR A 140 -12.97 6.73 11.29
CA THR A 140 -14.04 6.17 10.46
C THR A 140 -13.55 5.05 9.52
N CYS A 141 -12.23 4.80 9.49
CA CYS A 141 -11.62 3.84 8.58
C CYS A 141 -11.86 2.41 9.07
N THR A 142 -12.68 1.66 8.35
CA THR A 142 -12.95 0.23 8.61
C THR A 142 -11.70 -0.65 8.50
N THR A 143 -10.64 -0.16 7.84
CA THR A 143 -9.35 -0.86 7.71
C THR A 143 -8.52 -0.75 9.00
N CYS A 144 -8.68 0.35 9.75
CA CYS A 144 -7.86 0.69 10.91
C CYS A 144 -8.51 0.31 12.25
N ARG A 145 -9.84 0.14 12.26
CA ARG A 145 -10.60 -0.32 13.44
C ARG A 145 -11.15 -1.71 13.18
N PRO A 146 -10.68 -2.74 13.87
CA PRO A 146 -11.24 -4.07 13.78
C PRO A 146 -12.52 -4.19 14.63
N ASN A 147 -13.57 -3.46 14.31
CA ASN A 147 -14.89 -3.82 14.79
C ASN A 147 -15.34 -5.04 13.97
N GLU A 148 -15.78 -6.09 14.62
CA GLU A 148 -16.09 -7.39 14.00
C GLU A 148 -17.15 -7.29 12.90
N GLU A 149 -18.01 -6.28 12.92
CA GLU A 149 -19.07 -6.09 11.94
C GLU A 149 -18.64 -5.38 10.64
N ALA A 150 -17.48 -4.70 10.60
CA ALA A 150 -17.05 -3.90 9.46
C ALA A 150 -15.64 -4.24 8.96
N LYS A 151 -15.29 -5.52 8.91
CA LYS A 151 -14.00 -5.94 8.33
C LYS A 151 -13.92 -5.51 6.86
N SER A 152 -12.83 -4.83 6.48
CA SER A 152 -12.59 -4.51 5.08
C SER A 152 -12.56 -5.79 4.23
N LYS A 153 -12.92 -5.71 2.95
CA LYS A 153 -12.86 -6.85 2.02
C LYS A 153 -11.48 -7.54 2.06
N ARG A 154 -10.41 -6.77 2.17
CA ARG A 154 -9.04 -7.30 2.30
C ARG A 154 -8.84 -8.10 3.57
N GLN A 155 -9.36 -7.65 4.71
CA GLN A 155 -9.29 -8.42 5.97
C GLN A 155 -10.09 -9.71 5.91
N GLN A 156 -11.25 -9.69 5.23
CA GLN A 156 -12.04 -10.91 5.00
C GLN A 156 -11.28 -11.92 4.15
N VAL A 157 -10.60 -11.47 3.09
CA VAL A 157 -9.75 -12.34 2.26
C VAL A 157 -8.56 -12.88 3.05
N LYS A 158 -7.86 -12.05 3.84
CA LYS A 158 -6.78 -12.53 4.73
C LYS A 158 -7.26 -13.63 5.67
N GLN A 159 -8.45 -13.48 6.23
CA GLN A 159 -9.02 -14.52 7.10
C GLN A 159 -9.36 -15.78 6.30
N LEU A 160 -10.00 -15.65 5.13
CA LEU A 160 -10.32 -16.78 4.25
C LEU A 160 -9.06 -17.58 3.89
N ILE A 161 -7.97 -16.92 3.49
CA ILE A 161 -6.70 -17.58 3.17
C ILE A 161 -6.18 -18.36 4.39
N ARG A 162 -6.23 -17.77 5.58
CA ARG A 162 -5.80 -18.44 6.82
C ARG A 162 -6.62 -19.70 7.12
N GLU A 163 -7.94 -19.65 6.90
CA GLU A 163 -8.80 -20.82 7.09
C GLU A 163 -8.49 -21.90 6.06
N LEU A 164 -8.32 -21.56 4.80
CA LEU A 164 -7.96 -22.50 3.73
C LEU A 164 -6.59 -23.15 3.97
N LYS A 165 -5.63 -22.42 4.52
CA LYS A 165 -4.30 -22.97 4.87
C LYS A 165 -4.34 -24.07 5.91
N LYS A 166 -5.37 -24.16 6.74
CA LYS A 166 -5.50 -25.25 7.73
C LYS A 166 -5.71 -26.60 7.07
N THR A 167 -6.34 -26.63 5.91
CA THR A 167 -6.65 -27.84 5.15
C THR A 167 -5.72 -28.05 3.94
N ASN A 168 -5.21 -26.96 3.38
CA ASN A 168 -4.29 -26.96 2.24
C ASN A 168 -3.15 -25.98 2.49
N PRO A 169 -2.00 -26.44 3.02
CA PRO A 169 -0.83 -25.58 3.29
C PRO A 169 -0.34 -24.79 2.06
N ASP A 170 -0.53 -25.34 0.85
CA ASP A 170 -0.04 -24.77 -0.40
C ASP A 170 -1.07 -23.86 -1.11
N VAL A 171 -2.21 -23.57 -0.47
CA VAL A 171 -3.30 -22.80 -1.08
C VAL A 171 -2.85 -21.47 -1.68
N GLU A 172 -1.90 -20.79 -1.04
CA GLU A 172 -1.40 -19.49 -1.51
C GLU A 172 -0.60 -19.61 -2.82
N ALA A 173 0.06 -20.76 -3.05
CA ALA A 173 0.78 -21.02 -4.31
C ALA A 173 -0.18 -21.45 -5.44
N HIS A 174 -1.41 -21.83 -5.10
CA HIS A 174 -2.44 -22.24 -6.06
C HIS A 174 -3.35 -21.08 -6.49
N ILE A 175 -3.26 -19.94 -5.85
CA ILE A 175 -3.98 -18.70 -6.21
C ILE A 175 -3.20 -17.90 -7.23
#